data_2ddad817996b0c0adb8d62efe16ceec2
#
_entry.id   2ddad817996b0c0adb8d62efe16ceec2
#
_cell.length_a   1.000
_cell.length_b   1.000
_cell.length_c   1.000
_cell.angle_alpha   90.00
_cell.angle_beta   90.00
_cell.angle_gamma   90.00
#
_symmetry.space_group_name_H-M   'P 1'
#
loop_
_entity.id
_entity.type
_entity.pdbx_description
1 polymer ?
#
loop_
_entity_poly.entity_id
_entity_poly.type
_entity_poly.pdbx_seq_one_letter_code
_entity_poly.pdbx_strand_id
1 'polypeptide(L)'
;LGPVWIKFGQMLSTRRDLFPPHIADQLALLQDKVAPFDGKLAKQQIEAAMGGLPVEAWFDDFEIKPLASASIAQVHTARLKSNGKEVVIKVIRPDILPVIKADLKLIYRLARWVPRLLPDGRRLRPTEVVREYEKTLIDELNLLRESANAIQLRRNFEDSPMLYIPEVYPDYCSEGMMVMERIYGIPVSDVATLE
;
A
#
# COMPACT_ATOMS: atom_id res chain seq x y z
N LEU A 1 -12.80 -12.55 1.35
CA LEU A 1 -11.90 -12.03 2.38
C LEU A 1 -11.55 -10.58 2.02
N GLY A 2 -11.53 -9.69 3.00
CA GLY A 2 -11.19 -8.29 2.79
C GLY A 2 -9.67 -8.07 2.57
N PRO A 3 -9.27 -6.84 2.23
CA PRO A 3 -7.87 -6.49 1.93
C PRO A 3 -6.89 -6.79 3.07
N VAL A 4 -7.35 -6.68 4.31
CA VAL A 4 -6.56 -7.01 5.53
C VAL A 4 -6.16 -8.49 5.55
N TRP A 5 -7.09 -9.39 5.20
CA TRP A 5 -6.84 -10.82 5.18
C TRP A 5 -5.89 -11.25 4.07
N ILE A 6 -6.01 -10.64 2.89
CA ILE A 6 -5.11 -10.89 1.76
C ILE A 6 -3.68 -10.53 2.17
N LYS A 7 -3.50 -9.33 2.72
CA LYS A 7 -2.20 -8.84 3.15
C LYS A 7 -1.63 -9.64 4.34
N PHE A 8 -2.49 -10.06 5.26
CA PHE A 8 -2.09 -10.97 6.35
C PHE A 8 -1.57 -12.31 5.80
N GLY A 9 -2.28 -12.90 4.85
CA GLY A 9 -1.83 -14.12 4.18
C GLY A 9 -0.52 -13.95 3.43
N GLN A 10 -0.33 -12.83 2.74
CA GLN A 10 0.94 -12.50 2.07
C GLN A 10 2.09 -12.36 3.07
N MET A 11 1.89 -11.66 4.18
CA MET A 11 2.90 -11.58 5.24
C MET A 11 3.23 -12.97 5.81
N LEU A 12 2.21 -13.81 6.04
CA LEU A 12 2.43 -15.17 6.52
C LEU A 12 3.16 -16.05 5.51
N SER A 13 3.01 -15.81 4.20
CA SER A 13 3.72 -16.57 3.15
C SER A 13 5.23 -16.39 3.20
N THR A 14 5.70 -15.24 3.70
CA THR A 14 7.13 -14.97 3.89
C THR A 14 7.71 -15.63 5.14
N ARG A 15 6.85 -16.04 6.08
CA ARG A 15 7.21 -16.66 7.36
C ARG A 15 7.27 -18.19 7.23
N ARG A 16 8.26 -18.67 6.48
CA ARG A 16 8.50 -20.12 6.29
C ARG A 16 8.90 -20.87 7.57
N ASP A 17 9.23 -20.12 8.63
CA ASP A 17 9.46 -20.63 9.98
C ASP A 17 8.15 -21.04 10.70
N LEU A 18 7.01 -20.49 10.27
CA LEU A 18 5.70 -20.73 10.89
C LEU A 18 4.89 -21.83 10.18
N PHE A 19 5.09 -22.03 8.89
CA PHE A 19 4.26 -22.91 8.06
C PHE A 19 5.09 -23.86 7.20
N PRO A 20 4.58 -25.07 6.95
CA PRO A 20 5.14 -25.95 5.93
C PRO A 20 5.19 -25.25 4.55
N PRO A 21 6.20 -25.55 3.70
CA PRO A 21 6.38 -24.88 2.41
C PRO A 21 5.12 -24.84 1.54
N HIS A 22 4.37 -25.93 1.45
CA HIS A 22 3.17 -26.01 0.64
C HIS A 22 2.05 -25.04 1.11
N ILE A 23 1.97 -24.74 2.41
CA ILE A 23 1.02 -23.74 2.94
C ILE A 23 1.52 -22.32 2.62
N ALA A 24 2.81 -22.06 2.83
CA ALA A 24 3.40 -20.76 2.51
C ALA A 24 3.25 -20.43 1.00
N ASP A 25 3.47 -21.41 0.13
CA ASP A 25 3.31 -21.26 -1.31
C ASP A 25 1.85 -20.96 -1.72
N GLN A 26 0.87 -21.60 -1.07
CA GLN A 26 -0.56 -21.29 -1.29
C GLN A 26 -0.93 -19.88 -0.79
N LEU A 27 -0.36 -19.45 0.32
CA LEU A 27 -0.55 -18.08 0.83
C LEU A 27 0.11 -17.03 -0.09
N ALA A 28 1.23 -17.37 -0.72
CA ALA A 28 1.91 -16.51 -1.69
C ALA A 28 1.08 -16.26 -2.96
N LEU A 29 0.14 -17.16 -3.29
CA LEU A 29 -0.78 -16.99 -4.41
C LEU A 29 -1.89 -15.95 -4.14
N LEU A 30 -2.03 -15.46 -2.91
CA LEU A 30 -2.97 -14.40 -2.60
C LEU A 30 -2.52 -13.11 -3.28
N GLN A 31 -3.26 -12.73 -4.31
CA GLN A 31 -2.95 -11.52 -5.08
C GLN A 31 -3.50 -10.27 -4.40
N ASP A 32 -2.71 -9.21 -4.40
CA ASP A 32 -3.10 -7.89 -3.88
C ASP A 32 -4.00 -7.11 -4.87
N LYS A 33 -4.78 -7.84 -5.67
CA LYS A 33 -5.75 -7.25 -6.60
C LYS A 33 -7.08 -7.05 -5.89
N VAL A 34 -7.25 -5.91 -5.28
CA VAL A 34 -8.53 -5.47 -4.71
C VAL A 34 -9.24 -4.58 -5.72
N ALA A 35 -10.56 -4.77 -5.85
CA ALA A 35 -11.36 -3.91 -6.72
C ALA A 35 -11.16 -2.43 -6.34
N PRO A 36 -10.98 -1.54 -7.31
CA PRO A 36 -10.86 -0.13 -7.05
C PRO A 36 -12.14 0.39 -6.37
N PHE A 37 -11.99 1.37 -5.51
CA PHE A 37 -13.12 2.14 -5.02
C PHE A 37 -13.49 3.25 -6.01
N ASP A 38 -14.65 3.88 -5.83
CA ASP A 38 -15.13 4.91 -6.75
C ASP A 38 -14.10 6.05 -6.88
N GLY A 39 -13.68 6.34 -8.09
CA GLY A 39 -12.72 7.42 -8.39
C GLY A 39 -13.24 8.82 -8.00
N LYS A 40 -14.57 9.00 -7.89
CA LYS A 40 -15.15 10.24 -7.34
C LYS A 40 -14.83 10.39 -5.85
N LEU A 41 -14.83 9.29 -5.09
CA LEU A 41 -14.40 9.31 -3.69
C LEU A 41 -12.90 9.61 -3.58
N ALA A 42 -12.07 9.07 -4.50
CA ALA A 42 -10.66 9.42 -4.56
C ALA A 42 -10.47 10.92 -4.81
N LYS A 43 -11.19 11.49 -5.78
CA LYS A 43 -11.18 12.92 -6.05
C LYS A 43 -11.53 13.74 -4.81
N GLN A 44 -12.59 13.37 -4.09
CA GLN A 44 -12.99 14.04 -2.84
C GLN A 44 -11.91 13.96 -1.76
N GLN A 45 -11.22 12.81 -1.63
CA GLN A 45 -10.11 12.68 -0.67
C GLN A 45 -8.93 13.58 -1.05
N ILE A 46 -8.59 13.68 -2.35
CA ILE A 46 -7.56 14.58 -2.85
C ILE A 46 -7.93 16.03 -2.54
N GLU A 47 -9.14 16.44 -2.87
CA GLU A 47 -9.64 17.79 -2.62
C GLU A 47 -9.62 18.13 -1.12
N ALA A 48 -10.06 17.22 -0.26
CA ALA A 48 -9.99 17.38 1.18
C ALA A 48 -8.54 17.52 1.70
N ALA A 49 -7.61 16.71 1.18
CA ALA A 49 -6.20 16.78 1.53
C ALA A 49 -5.54 18.10 1.08
N MET A 50 -6.07 18.72 0.02
CA MET A 50 -5.58 19.97 -0.57
C MET A 50 -6.38 21.20 -0.10
N GLY A 51 -6.95 21.14 1.10
CA GLY A 51 -7.65 22.28 1.71
C GLY A 51 -9.07 22.54 1.19
N GLY A 52 -9.68 21.55 0.53
CA GLY A 52 -11.06 21.64 0.02
C GLY A 52 -11.20 22.35 -1.33
N LEU A 53 -10.10 22.70 -1.97
CA LEU A 53 -10.12 23.26 -3.33
C LEU A 53 -10.36 22.15 -4.36
N PRO A 54 -11.01 22.46 -5.50
CA PRO A 54 -11.16 21.50 -6.58
C PRO A 54 -9.83 20.93 -7.06
N VAL A 55 -9.80 19.66 -7.45
CA VAL A 55 -8.56 18.99 -7.90
C VAL A 55 -7.92 19.76 -9.06
N GLU A 56 -8.72 20.38 -9.91
CA GLU A 56 -8.31 21.21 -11.04
C GLU A 56 -7.56 22.51 -10.64
N ALA A 57 -7.57 22.87 -9.36
CA ALA A 57 -6.75 23.98 -8.86
C ALA A 57 -5.25 23.63 -8.83
N TRP A 58 -4.93 22.35 -8.65
CA TRP A 58 -3.57 21.84 -8.43
C TRP A 58 -3.05 20.96 -9.56
N PHE A 59 -3.97 20.24 -10.23
CA PHE A 59 -3.65 19.25 -11.23
C PHE A 59 -4.45 19.47 -12.51
N ASP A 60 -3.79 19.30 -13.64
CA ASP A 60 -4.41 19.11 -14.95
C ASP A 60 -4.49 17.61 -15.26
N ASP A 61 -5.35 17.24 -16.19
CA ASP A 61 -5.48 15.86 -16.72
C ASP A 61 -5.67 14.79 -15.64
N PHE A 62 -6.37 15.14 -14.53
CA PHE A 62 -6.68 14.16 -13.50
C PHE A 62 -7.61 13.07 -14.02
N GLU A 63 -7.14 11.82 -13.99
CA GLU A 63 -7.95 10.68 -14.40
C GLU A 63 -8.71 10.08 -13.23
N ILE A 64 -10.05 10.08 -13.31
CA ILE A 64 -10.93 9.46 -12.30
C ILE A 64 -10.74 7.95 -12.25
N LYS A 65 -10.45 7.30 -13.40
CA LYS A 65 -10.15 5.87 -13.44
C LYS A 65 -8.75 5.64 -12.86
N PRO A 66 -8.61 4.80 -11.81
CA PRO A 66 -7.30 4.56 -11.23
C PRO A 66 -6.38 3.80 -12.20
N LEU A 67 -5.11 4.15 -12.19
CA LEU A 67 -4.03 3.44 -12.85
C LEU A 67 -3.80 2.07 -12.21
N ALA A 68 -3.86 2.03 -10.88
CA ALA A 68 -3.68 0.82 -10.08
C ALA A 68 -4.51 0.88 -8.78
N SER A 69 -4.88 -0.30 -8.28
CA SER A 69 -5.57 -0.43 -6.99
C SER A 69 -4.89 -1.50 -6.16
N ALA A 70 -4.54 -1.14 -4.93
CA ALA A 70 -3.98 -2.02 -3.92
C ALA A 70 -4.99 -2.24 -2.77
N SER A 71 -4.60 -3.02 -1.77
CA SER A 71 -5.46 -3.38 -0.62
C SER A 71 -5.99 -2.17 0.13
N ILE A 72 -5.15 -1.18 0.40
CA ILE A 72 -5.48 -0.02 1.24
C ILE A 72 -5.47 1.32 0.50
N ALA A 73 -5.00 1.36 -0.75
CA ALA A 73 -4.86 2.58 -1.53
C ALA A 73 -5.13 2.35 -3.00
N GLN A 74 -5.33 3.41 -3.75
CA GLN A 74 -5.29 3.38 -5.21
C GLN A 74 -4.47 4.55 -5.76
N VAL A 75 -4.06 4.43 -7.02
CA VAL A 75 -3.16 5.37 -7.69
C VAL A 75 -3.88 5.95 -8.90
N HIS A 76 -3.89 7.27 -9.00
CA HIS A 76 -4.42 8.03 -10.13
C HIS A 76 -3.32 8.76 -10.86
N THR A 77 -3.53 9.09 -12.11
CA THR A 77 -2.62 9.91 -12.92
C THR A 77 -3.11 11.33 -13.00
N ALA A 78 -2.17 12.27 -13.07
CA ALA A 78 -2.45 13.68 -13.27
C ALA A 78 -1.20 14.39 -13.79
N ARG A 79 -1.32 15.70 -14.01
CA ARG A 79 -0.21 16.59 -14.33
C ARG A 79 -0.19 17.75 -13.33
N LEU A 80 0.97 18.06 -12.75
CA LEU A 80 1.10 19.21 -11.85
C LEU A 80 0.94 20.51 -12.62
N LYS A 81 0.04 21.38 -12.18
CA LYS A 81 -0.10 22.74 -12.79
C LYS A 81 1.13 23.61 -12.60
N SER A 82 1.86 23.44 -11.50
CA SER A 82 3.02 24.28 -11.16
C SER A 82 4.18 24.16 -12.15
N ASN A 83 4.36 22.98 -12.78
CA ASN A 83 5.52 22.72 -13.63
C ASN A 83 5.22 21.81 -14.85
N GLY A 84 3.98 21.38 -15.04
CA GLY A 84 3.55 20.51 -16.14
C GLY A 84 4.04 19.06 -16.07
N LYS A 85 4.71 18.63 -15.00
CA LYS A 85 5.22 17.26 -14.85
C LYS A 85 4.09 16.26 -14.67
N GLU A 86 4.24 15.11 -15.29
CA GLU A 86 3.34 13.98 -15.08
C GLU A 86 3.59 13.33 -13.72
N VAL A 87 2.51 13.10 -12.97
CA VAL A 87 2.57 12.55 -11.62
C VAL A 87 1.58 11.41 -11.44
N VAL A 88 1.83 10.61 -10.42
CA VAL A 88 0.86 9.70 -9.86
C VAL A 88 0.48 10.17 -8.45
N ILE A 89 -0.80 10.06 -8.13
CA ILE A 89 -1.39 10.43 -6.86
C ILE A 89 -1.86 9.13 -6.19
N LYS A 90 -1.17 8.72 -5.14
CA LYS A 90 -1.56 7.59 -4.29
C LYS A 90 -2.48 8.12 -3.20
N VAL A 91 -3.65 7.50 -3.06
CA VAL A 91 -4.69 7.93 -2.11
C VAL A 91 -5.13 6.73 -1.28
N ILE A 92 -5.17 6.89 0.04
CA ILE A 92 -5.69 5.88 0.95
C ILE A 92 -7.20 5.69 0.72
N ARG A 93 -7.64 4.45 0.75
CA ARG A 93 -9.06 4.09 0.65
C ARG A 93 -9.84 4.76 1.80
N PRO A 94 -10.93 5.50 1.51
CA PRO A 94 -11.74 6.12 2.55
C PRO A 94 -12.30 5.06 3.50
N ASP A 95 -12.45 5.44 4.76
CA ASP A 95 -13.03 4.60 5.83
C ASP A 95 -12.37 3.21 6.02
N ILE A 96 -11.13 3.05 5.56
CA ILE A 96 -10.42 1.77 5.68
C ILE A 96 -10.05 1.44 7.13
N LEU A 97 -9.80 2.43 7.97
CA LEU A 97 -9.35 2.23 9.36
C LEU A 97 -10.37 1.47 10.24
N PRO A 98 -11.68 1.77 10.22
CA PRO A 98 -12.68 0.97 10.90
C PRO A 98 -12.71 -0.49 10.44
N VAL A 99 -12.57 -0.74 9.14
CA VAL A 99 -12.52 -2.09 8.56
C VAL A 99 -11.29 -2.84 9.07
N ILE A 100 -10.12 -2.20 9.03
CA ILE A 100 -8.87 -2.75 9.56
C ILE A 100 -9.02 -3.14 11.03
N LYS A 101 -9.56 -2.25 11.87
CA LYS A 101 -9.77 -2.51 13.30
C LYS A 101 -10.72 -3.67 13.55
N ALA A 102 -11.78 -3.83 12.76
CA ALA A 102 -12.72 -4.93 12.86
C ALA A 102 -12.06 -6.27 12.49
N ASP A 103 -11.34 -6.31 11.37
CA ASP A 103 -10.65 -7.50 10.90
C ASP A 103 -9.52 -7.92 11.87
N LEU A 104 -8.72 -6.98 12.37
CA LEU A 104 -7.69 -7.26 13.37
C LEU A 104 -8.26 -7.88 14.64
N LYS A 105 -9.43 -7.42 15.12
CA LYS A 105 -10.10 -8.05 16.28
C LYS A 105 -10.39 -9.52 16.03
N LEU A 106 -10.81 -9.87 14.81
CA LEU A 106 -11.08 -11.25 14.44
C LEU A 106 -9.78 -12.06 14.35
N ILE A 107 -8.75 -11.52 13.71
CA ILE A 107 -7.43 -12.14 13.60
C ILE A 107 -6.84 -12.40 15.00
N TYR A 108 -6.93 -11.45 15.93
CA TYR A 108 -6.49 -11.64 17.32
C TYR A 108 -7.27 -12.73 18.06
N ARG A 109 -8.60 -12.86 17.81
CA ARG A 109 -9.39 -13.94 18.39
C ARG A 109 -8.89 -15.29 17.89
N LEU A 110 -8.69 -15.44 16.59
CA LEU A 110 -8.16 -16.66 15.99
C LEU A 110 -6.77 -16.99 16.53
N ALA A 111 -5.87 -16.01 16.56
CA ALA A 111 -4.51 -16.18 17.10
C ALA A 111 -4.49 -16.71 18.54
N ARG A 112 -5.44 -16.30 19.38
CA ARG A 112 -5.57 -16.82 20.77
C ARG A 112 -6.01 -18.28 20.85
N TRP A 113 -6.62 -18.82 19.80
CA TRP A 113 -7.05 -20.21 19.76
C TRP A 113 -5.95 -21.15 19.25
N VAL A 114 -5.02 -20.66 18.44
CA VAL A 114 -3.92 -21.44 17.86
C VAL A 114 -3.14 -22.25 18.91
N PRO A 115 -2.74 -21.70 20.09
CA PRO A 115 -2.02 -22.44 21.12
C PRO A 115 -2.81 -23.58 21.76
N ARG A 116 -4.15 -23.59 21.58
CA ARG A 116 -5.03 -24.64 22.09
C ARG A 116 -5.31 -25.74 21.06
N LEU A 117 -5.23 -25.37 19.78
CA LEU A 117 -5.59 -26.25 18.67
C LEU A 117 -4.39 -27.00 18.08
N LEU A 118 -3.19 -26.40 18.18
CA LEU A 118 -1.97 -26.97 17.58
C LEU A 118 -0.95 -27.34 18.68
N PRO A 119 -0.30 -28.51 18.57
CA PRO A 119 0.72 -28.94 19.53
C PRO A 119 1.85 -27.93 19.71
N ASP A 120 2.34 -27.35 18.58
CA ASP A 120 3.40 -26.33 18.57
C ASP A 120 2.87 -24.89 18.60
N GLY A 121 1.56 -24.70 18.81
CA GLY A 121 0.91 -23.41 18.72
C GLY A 121 1.46 -22.34 19.68
N ARG A 122 2.01 -22.75 20.83
CA ARG A 122 2.68 -21.83 21.77
C ARG A 122 4.02 -21.32 21.24
N ARG A 123 4.78 -22.17 20.54
CA ARG A 123 6.08 -21.82 19.93
C ARG A 123 5.91 -20.78 18.83
N LEU A 124 4.83 -20.83 18.09
CA LEU A 124 4.55 -19.91 16.99
C LEU A 124 4.24 -18.48 17.43
N ARG A 125 3.98 -18.24 18.73
CA ARG A 125 3.65 -16.91 19.28
C ARG A 125 2.64 -16.11 18.44
N PRO A 126 1.50 -16.69 18.07
CA PRO A 126 0.62 -16.13 17.05
C PRO A 126 0.11 -14.72 17.37
N THR A 127 -0.07 -14.38 18.66
CA THR A 127 -0.47 -13.03 19.05
C THR A 127 0.62 -11.98 18.84
N GLU A 128 1.90 -12.36 18.92
CA GLU A 128 3.03 -11.47 18.59
C GLU A 128 3.10 -11.22 17.09
N VAL A 129 2.91 -12.27 16.30
CA VAL A 129 2.84 -12.16 14.83
C VAL A 129 1.72 -11.20 14.40
N VAL A 130 0.53 -11.32 15.00
CA VAL A 130 -0.57 -10.39 14.71
C VAL A 130 -0.25 -8.96 15.14
N ARG A 131 0.47 -8.78 16.24
CA ARG A 131 0.89 -7.43 16.69
C ARG A 131 1.88 -6.78 15.73
N GLU A 132 2.85 -7.54 15.23
CA GLU A 132 3.78 -7.06 14.20
C GLU A 132 3.04 -6.68 12.92
N TYR A 133 2.09 -7.53 12.51
CA TYR A 133 1.25 -7.24 11.36
C TYR A 133 0.41 -5.97 11.54
N GLU A 134 -0.26 -5.81 12.68
CA GLU A 134 -1.01 -4.60 13.01
C GLU A 134 -0.15 -3.35 12.87
N LYS A 135 1.06 -3.38 13.44
CA LYS A 135 1.99 -2.25 13.36
C LYS A 135 2.32 -1.91 11.91
N THR A 136 2.71 -2.91 11.12
CA THR A 136 3.03 -2.72 9.70
C THR A 136 1.84 -2.15 8.93
N LEU A 137 0.65 -2.70 9.16
CA LEU A 137 -0.57 -2.26 8.48
C LEU A 137 -0.98 -0.82 8.83
N ILE A 138 -0.84 -0.43 10.10
CA ILE A 138 -1.11 0.94 10.54
C ILE A 138 -0.05 1.91 10.00
N ASP A 139 1.23 1.51 9.97
CA ASP A 139 2.30 2.32 9.40
C ASP A 139 2.07 2.61 7.90
N GLU A 140 1.48 1.67 7.15
CA GLU A 140 1.12 1.86 5.74
C GLU A 140 -0.04 2.85 5.51
N LEU A 141 -0.81 3.18 6.53
CA LEU A 141 -1.86 4.20 6.46
C LEU A 141 -1.32 5.64 6.55
N ASN A 142 -0.03 5.80 6.74
CA ASN A 142 0.60 7.13 6.80
C ASN A 142 1.52 7.35 5.59
N LEU A 143 0.97 7.95 4.54
CA LEU A 143 1.72 8.22 3.31
C LEU A 143 2.78 9.32 3.47
N LEU A 144 2.72 10.17 4.49
CA LEU A 144 3.83 11.10 4.80
C LEU A 144 5.11 10.34 5.19
N ARG A 145 4.98 9.26 5.95
CA ARG A 145 6.14 8.41 6.29
C ARG A 145 6.72 7.73 5.05
N GLU A 146 5.85 7.23 4.18
CA GLU A 146 6.26 6.63 2.90
C GLU A 146 6.97 7.67 2.02
N SER A 147 6.42 8.89 1.95
CA SER A 147 7.01 10.02 1.24
C SER A 147 8.40 10.38 1.78
N ALA A 148 8.54 10.49 3.10
CA ALA A 148 9.83 10.80 3.74
C ALA A 148 10.88 9.71 3.48
N ASN A 149 10.48 8.44 3.56
CA ASN A 149 11.36 7.31 3.26
C ASN A 149 11.80 7.30 1.78
N ALA A 150 10.89 7.58 0.85
CA ALA A 150 11.20 7.67 -0.57
C ALA A 150 12.18 8.82 -0.87
N ILE A 151 11.97 9.99 -0.27
CA ILE A 151 12.89 11.14 -0.39
C ILE A 151 14.27 10.79 0.16
N GLN A 152 14.34 10.15 1.33
CA GLN A 152 15.61 9.74 1.91
C GLN A 152 16.32 8.69 1.02
N LEU A 153 15.57 7.72 0.50
CA LEU A 153 16.11 6.71 -0.40
C LEU A 153 16.65 7.35 -1.68
N ARG A 154 15.92 8.31 -2.27
CA ARG A 154 16.37 9.05 -3.44
C ARG A 154 17.71 9.76 -3.20
N ARG A 155 17.86 10.43 -2.05
CA ARG A 155 19.13 11.09 -1.67
C ARG A 155 20.28 10.09 -1.53
N ASN A 156 20.02 8.93 -0.94
CA ASN A 156 21.05 7.89 -0.73
C ASN A 156 21.54 7.28 -2.04
N PHE A 157 20.73 7.33 -3.11
CA PHE A 157 21.02 6.70 -4.41
C PHE A 157 21.02 7.72 -5.56
N GLU A 158 21.23 9.03 -5.26
CA GLU A 158 21.19 10.10 -6.26
C GLU A 158 22.12 9.86 -7.46
N ASP A 159 23.33 9.36 -7.19
CA ASP A 159 24.35 9.07 -8.21
C ASP A 159 24.37 7.61 -8.67
N SER A 160 23.38 6.80 -8.33
CA SER A 160 23.35 5.39 -8.69
C SER A 160 22.92 5.19 -10.15
N PRO A 161 23.74 4.59 -11.00
CA PRO A 161 23.36 4.26 -12.37
C PRO A 161 22.39 3.07 -12.45
N MET A 162 22.22 2.31 -11.37
CA MET A 162 21.45 1.07 -11.33
C MET A 162 20.07 1.23 -10.67
N LEU A 163 19.84 2.34 -9.97
CA LEU A 163 18.59 2.53 -9.20
C LEU A 163 18.07 3.95 -9.39
N TYR A 164 16.89 4.06 -9.98
CA TYR A 164 16.16 5.30 -10.09
C TYR A 164 15.01 5.32 -9.08
N ILE A 165 14.96 6.36 -8.25
CA ILE A 165 13.87 6.59 -7.30
C ILE A 165 13.04 7.77 -7.80
N PRO A 166 11.71 7.61 -7.99
CA PRO A 166 10.83 8.70 -8.42
C PRO A 166 10.90 9.91 -7.49
N GLU A 167 10.82 11.11 -8.05
CA GLU A 167 10.74 12.33 -7.29
C GLU A 167 9.40 12.39 -6.54
N VAL A 168 9.45 12.68 -5.24
CA VAL A 168 8.26 12.94 -4.42
C VAL A 168 8.06 14.44 -4.31
N TYR A 169 6.82 14.90 -4.37
CA TYR A 169 6.43 16.31 -4.25
C TYR A 169 5.82 16.57 -2.85
N PRO A 170 6.62 16.91 -1.83
CA PRO A 170 6.18 16.98 -0.44
C PRO A 170 5.04 17.97 -0.19
N ASP A 171 5.02 19.08 -0.92
CA ASP A 171 4.00 20.12 -0.80
C ASP A 171 2.59 19.63 -1.17
N TYR A 172 2.51 18.50 -1.86
CA TYR A 172 1.28 17.82 -2.27
C TYR A 172 1.02 16.53 -1.50
N CYS A 173 1.80 16.27 -0.43
CA CYS A 173 1.65 15.05 0.38
C CYS A 173 0.94 15.34 1.71
N SER A 174 0.16 14.35 2.17
CA SER A 174 -0.50 14.33 3.48
C SER A 174 -0.49 12.92 4.04
N GLU A 175 -1.04 12.69 5.23
CA GLU A 175 -1.17 11.34 5.77
C GLU A 175 -1.94 10.39 4.84
N GLY A 176 -2.98 10.90 4.15
CA GLY A 176 -3.84 10.12 3.27
C GLY A 176 -3.47 10.17 1.78
N MET A 177 -2.48 10.99 1.40
CA MET A 177 -2.16 11.23 -0.01
C MET A 177 -0.65 11.41 -0.21
N MET A 178 -0.11 10.81 -1.28
CA MET A 178 1.27 10.98 -1.73
C MET A 178 1.28 11.29 -3.22
N VAL A 179 2.03 12.31 -3.60
CA VAL A 179 2.24 12.69 -4.99
C VAL A 179 3.70 12.48 -5.37
N MET A 180 3.91 11.73 -6.43
CA MET A 180 5.25 11.45 -6.95
C MET A 180 5.28 11.41 -8.47
N GLU A 181 6.46 11.53 -9.02
CA GLU A 181 6.74 11.43 -10.44
C GLU A 181 6.14 10.14 -11.05
N ARG A 182 5.51 10.29 -12.21
CA ARG A 182 5.10 9.15 -13.00
C ARG A 182 6.30 8.61 -13.77
N ILE A 183 6.62 7.35 -13.53
CA ILE A 183 7.65 6.64 -14.30
C ILE A 183 7.00 5.62 -15.24
N TYR A 184 7.67 5.35 -16.34
CA TYR A 184 7.30 4.33 -17.31
C TYR A 184 8.36 3.25 -17.30
N GLY A 185 7.96 2.03 -16.99
CA GLY A 185 8.88 0.91 -16.89
C GLY A 185 8.18 -0.41 -17.16
N ILE A 186 8.97 -1.44 -17.36
CA ILE A 186 8.50 -2.81 -17.54
C ILE A 186 8.41 -3.46 -16.15
N PRO A 187 7.25 -3.98 -15.72
CA PRO A 187 7.13 -4.70 -14.47
C PRO A 187 8.09 -5.90 -14.42
N VAL A 188 8.75 -6.11 -13.28
CA VAL A 188 9.67 -7.27 -13.08
C VAL A 188 8.95 -8.62 -13.31
N SER A 189 7.63 -8.66 -13.13
CA SER A 189 6.81 -9.84 -13.41
C SER A 189 6.64 -10.14 -14.91
N ASP A 190 6.93 -9.19 -15.79
CA ASP A 190 6.88 -9.34 -17.24
C ASP A 190 8.26 -9.77 -17.78
N VAL A 191 8.62 -11.01 -17.43
CA VAL A 191 9.92 -11.61 -17.80
C VAL A 191 10.10 -11.66 -19.31
N ALA A 192 9.02 -11.91 -20.07
CA ALA A 192 9.08 -12.02 -21.53
C ALA A 192 9.48 -10.71 -22.25
N THR A 193 9.24 -9.56 -21.62
CA THR A 193 9.62 -8.25 -22.16
C THR A 193 10.99 -7.80 -21.64
N LEU A 194 11.52 -8.43 -20.58
CA LEU A 194 12.83 -8.13 -19.98
C LEU A 194 13.97 -8.95 -20.61
N GLU A 195 13.67 -10.07 -21.26
CA GLU A 195 14.63 -10.91 -22.04
C GLU A 195 14.73 -10.39 -23.48
#